data_2c39061b6516e1a18d05becba1555a38
#
_entry.id   2c39061b6516e1a18d05becba1555a38
#
_cell.length_a   1.000
_cell.length_b   1.000
_cell.length_c   1.000
_cell.angle_alpha   90.00
_cell.angle_beta   90.00
_cell.angle_gamma   90.00
#
_symmetry.space_group_name_H-M   'P 1'
#
loop_
_entity.id
_entity.type
_entity.pdbx_description
1 polymer ?
#
loop_
_entity_poly.entity_id
_entity_poly.type
_entity_poly.pdbx_seq_one_letter_code
_entity_poly.pdbx_strand_id
1 'polypeptide(L)'
;NFPTRKAGTFSVWGTSLIDKFTSDFEKNTEKWDYWGDRSESRDKQYMAAGGVSHRYFFNNDASLKTTIAATYSQLDGGATLFNHSMESTPYMDLDSKYTNLIFTTTFNRKFSNRFTNKTGFTYTNMFYKMDLSIAPYEAEPLEIVSQGKGNTSLISAYNSSSVGLTERWTLNAGIYGQLLTLNNKWSVEPRVGLKWQATPKATFALAYGMYSRMEKMDVYFVKTKSTGDQSVNKDLDFTKAQHIMLSFGYKISDRMNLKIEPYIQFLHDVPVMADSSY
;
A
#
# COMPACT_ATOMS: atom_id res chain seq x y z
N ASN A 1 3.58 -9.65 -24.42
CA ASN A 1 2.22 -9.41 -24.93
C ASN A 1 1.96 -10.34 -26.13
N PHE A 2 0.82 -11.01 -26.10
CA PHE A 2 0.43 -11.99 -27.11
C PHE A 2 -0.94 -11.56 -27.70
N PRO A 3 -0.96 -10.72 -28.74
CA PRO A 3 -2.19 -10.31 -29.40
C PRO A 3 -2.79 -11.49 -30.17
N THR A 4 -4.09 -11.64 -30.11
CA THR A 4 -4.84 -12.65 -30.87
C THR A 4 -5.82 -11.96 -31.80
N ARG A 5 -6.22 -12.64 -32.89
CA ARG A 5 -7.16 -12.06 -33.87
C ARG A 5 -8.56 -11.81 -33.31
N LYS A 6 -9.06 -12.68 -32.40
CA LYS A 6 -10.46 -12.64 -31.91
C LYS A 6 -10.58 -12.62 -30.39
N ALA A 7 -9.57 -13.12 -29.65
CA ALA A 7 -9.66 -13.28 -28.21
C ALA A 7 -9.00 -12.14 -27.42
N GLY A 8 -8.59 -11.05 -28.07
CA GLY A 8 -7.94 -9.92 -27.40
C GLY A 8 -6.44 -10.13 -27.19
N THR A 9 -5.88 -9.50 -26.18
CA THR A 9 -4.43 -9.50 -25.89
C THR A 9 -4.16 -10.12 -24.53
N PHE A 10 -3.27 -11.10 -24.48
CA PHE A 10 -2.74 -11.67 -23.27
C PHE A 10 -1.37 -11.06 -22.97
N SER A 11 -1.08 -10.84 -21.69
CA SER A 11 0.21 -10.37 -21.22
C SER A 11 0.63 -11.19 -20.02
N VAL A 12 1.87 -11.65 -19.99
CA VAL A 12 2.51 -12.31 -18.84
C VAL A 12 3.64 -11.42 -18.36
N TRP A 13 3.77 -11.28 -17.06
CA TRP A 13 4.81 -10.50 -16.42
C TRP A 13 5.25 -11.16 -15.12
N GLY A 14 6.46 -10.84 -14.68
CA GLY A 14 6.99 -11.29 -13.40
C GLY A 14 8.25 -10.53 -13.04
N THR A 15 8.53 -10.45 -11.75
CA THR A 15 9.72 -9.86 -11.17
C THR A 15 10.05 -10.56 -9.85
N SER A 16 11.33 -10.54 -9.47
CA SER A 16 11.77 -11.03 -8.16
C SER A 16 12.95 -10.22 -7.66
N LEU A 17 13.09 -10.17 -6.34
CA LEU A 17 14.21 -9.56 -5.63
C LEU A 17 14.66 -10.54 -4.55
N ILE A 18 15.97 -10.70 -4.42
CA ILE A 18 16.61 -11.38 -3.29
C ILE A 18 17.62 -10.40 -2.73
N ASP A 19 17.49 -10.07 -1.48
CA ASP A 19 18.39 -9.17 -0.78
C ASP A 19 18.88 -9.81 0.52
N LYS A 20 20.13 -9.50 0.88
CA LYS A 20 20.73 -9.90 2.15
C LYS A 20 21.46 -8.69 2.71
N PHE A 21 21.08 -8.32 3.88
CA PHE A 21 21.71 -7.25 4.63
C PHE A 21 22.42 -7.84 5.85
N THR A 22 23.62 -7.35 6.13
CA THR A 22 24.38 -7.68 7.33
C THR A 22 24.98 -6.38 7.84
N SER A 23 24.81 -6.10 9.12
CA SER A 23 25.48 -5.03 9.83
C SER A 23 26.28 -5.65 10.96
N ASP A 24 27.57 -5.43 10.99
CA ASP A 24 28.44 -5.90 12.04
C ASP A 24 28.59 -4.80 13.10
N PHE A 25 28.78 -5.21 14.35
CA PHE A 25 29.02 -4.26 15.46
C PHE A 25 30.45 -3.67 15.41
N GLU A 26 30.66 -2.48 15.98
CA GLU A 26 31.98 -1.87 16.15
C GLU A 26 32.77 -2.60 17.25
N LYS A 27 33.91 -3.16 16.91
CA LYS A 27 34.73 -3.96 17.84
C LYS A 27 35.44 -3.15 18.93
N ASN A 28 35.66 -1.85 18.68
CA ASN A 28 36.22 -0.96 19.65
C ASN A 28 35.13 -0.34 20.53
N THR A 29 34.97 -0.84 21.75
CA THR A 29 33.93 -0.41 22.70
C THR A 29 34.05 1.08 23.11
N GLU A 30 35.22 1.70 22.97
CA GLU A 30 35.41 3.14 23.22
C GLU A 30 34.74 4.03 22.18
N LYS A 31 34.35 3.45 21.00
CA LYS A 31 33.69 4.15 19.92
C LYS A 31 32.17 3.93 19.93
N TRP A 32 31.62 3.27 20.91
CA TRP A 32 30.20 3.05 21.03
C TRP A 32 29.48 4.30 21.51
N ASP A 33 28.87 5.05 20.59
CA ASP A 33 28.12 6.27 20.89
C ASP A 33 26.60 5.99 21.03
N TYR A 34 26.10 4.95 20.35
CA TYR A 34 24.69 4.56 20.37
C TYR A 34 24.53 3.03 20.25
N TRP A 35 23.34 2.54 20.49
CA TRP A 35 23.07 1.10 20.52
C TRP A 35 23.41 0.37 19.19
N GLY A 36 23.32 1.05 18.05
CA GLY A 36 23.66 0.49 16.73
C GLY A 36 25.12 0.08 16.60
N ASP A 37 26.05 0.77 17.28
CA ASP A 37 27.48 0.46 17.23
C ASP A 37 27.80 -0.91 17.85
N ARG A 38 26.97 -1.34 18.80
CA ARG A 38 27.10 -2.64 19.49
C ARG A 38 26.07 -3.68 19.02
N SER A 39 25.42 -3.43 17.89
CA SER A 39 24.41 -4.32 17.30
C SER A 39 24.96 -5.04 16.09
N GLU A 40 24.81 -6.35 16.04
CA GLU A 40 24.95 -7.16 14.82
C GLU A 40 23.55 -7.52 14.33
N SER A 41 23.27 -7.26 13.05
CA SER A 41 22.01 -7.66 12.44
C SER A 41 22.22 -8.42 11.12
N ARG A 42 21.34 -9.36 10.84
CA ARG A 42 21.36 -10.18 9.64
C ARG A 42 19.93 -10.37 9.14
N ASP A 43 19.67 -9.82 7.96
CA ASP A 43 18.35 -9.87 7.34
C ASP A 43 18.42 -10.50 5.95
N LYS A 44 17.43 -11.30 5.61
CA LYS A 44 17.21 -11.88 4.29
C LYS A 44 15.82 -11.53 3.82
N GLN A 45 15.75 -10.88 2.67
CA GLN A 45 14.49 -10.52 2.05
C GLN A 45 14.33 -11.23 0.72
N TYR A 46 13.16 -11.82 0.52
CA TYR A 46 12.74 -12.42 -0.74
C TYR A 46 11.43 -11.77 -1.16
N MET A 47 11.38 -11.28 -2.40
CA MET A 47 10.15 -10.74 -2.98
C MET A 47 9.97 -11.32 -4.39
N ALA A 48 8.74 -11.69 -4.73
CA ALA A 48 8.39 -12.11 -6.07
C ALA A 48 6.95 -11.64 -6.38
N ALA A 49 6.73 -11.29 -7.64
CA ALA A 49 5.41 -10.99 -8.14
C ALA A 49 5.29 -11.49 -9.59
N GLY A 50 4.13 -12.04 -9.93
CA GLY A 50 3.87 -12.48 -11.28
C GLY A 50 2.40 -12.58 -11.58
N GLY A 51 2.06 -12.49 -12.86
CA GLY A 51 0.65 -12.55 -13.24
C GLY A 51 0.42 -12.63 -14.73
N VAL A 52 -0.84 -12.91 -15.04
CA VAL A 52 -1.38 -12.96 -16.40
C VAL A 52 -2.50 -11.94 -16.49
N SER A 53 -2.46 -11.12 -17.52
CA SER A 53 -3.53 -10.16 -17.84
C SER A 53 -4.13 -10.51 -19.20
N HIS A 54 -5.44 -10.41 -19.29
CA HIS A 54 -6.18 -10.51 -20.53
C HIS A 54 -6.97 -9.22 -20.76
N ARG A 55 -6.84 -8.65 -21.96
CA ARG A 55 -7.63 -7.49 -22.38
C ARG A 55 -8.45 -7.87 -23.62
N TYR A 56 -9.76 -7.72 -23.48
CA TYR A 56 -10.71 -7.96 -24.54
C TYR A 56 -11.40 -6.64 -24.94
N PHE A 57 -11.50 -6.41 -26.24
CA PHE A 57 -12.22 -5.27 -26.81
C PHE A 57 -13.54 -5.78 -27.41
N PHE A 58 -14.65 -5.37 -26.84
CA PHE A 58 -15.98 -5.68 -27.38
C PHE A 58 -16.22 -4.90 -28.67
N ASN A 59 -15.73 -3.67 -28.69
CA ASN A 59 -15.73 -2.75 -29.83
C ASN A 59 -14.71 -1.62 -29.54
N ASN A 60 -14.70 -0.56 -30.34
CA ASN A 60 -13.81 0.59 -30.18
C ASN A 60 -14.07 1.41 -28.89
N ASP A 61 -15.26 1.26 -28.30
CA ASP A 61 -15.72 2.06 -27.16
C ASP A 61 -15.78 1.27 -25.84
N ALA A 62 -15.64 -0.06 -25.90
CA ALA A 62 -15.78 -0.91 -24.72
C ALA A 62 -14.68 -1.96 -24.63
N SER A 63 -14.04 -2.05 -23.46
CA SER A 63 -13.02 -3.07 -23.18
C SER A 63 -13.10 -3.58 -21.75
N LEU A 64 -12.74 -4.85 -21.58
CA LEU A 64 -12.57 -5.51 -20.28
C LEU A 64 -11.11 -5.93 -20.14
N LYS A 65 -10.50 -5.58 -19.02
CA LYS A 65 -9.20 -6.09 -18.63
C LYS A 65 -9.35 -6.91 -17.36
N THR A 66 -8.93 -8.17 -17.40
CA THR A 66 -8.87 -9.06 -16.24
C THR A 66 -7.43 -9.45 -15.98
N THR A 67 -7.03 -9.49 -14.73
CA THR A 67 -5.68 -9.88 -14.30
C THR A 67 -5.80 -10.87 -13.14
N ILE A 68 -5.02 -11.93 -13.20
CA ILE A 68 -4.77 -12.86 -12.09
C ILE A 68 -3.28 -12.75 -11.79
N ALA A 69 -2.96 -12.49 -10.53
CA ALA A 69 -1.59 -12.30 -10.09
C ALA A 69 -1.35 -12.95 -8.72
N ALA A 70 -0.10 -13.25 -8.45
CA ALA A 70 0.36 -13.64 -7.12
C ALA A 70 1.57 -12.79 -6.74
N THR A 71 1.66 -12.47 -5.44
CA THR A 71 2.86 -11.87 -4.85
C THR A 71 3.32 -12.72 -3.66
N TYR A 72 4.62 -12.75 -3.47
CA TYR A 72 5.25 -13.38 -2.32
C TYR A 72 6.25 -12.40 -1.73
N SER A 73 6.28 -12.27 -0.40
CA SER A 73 7.35 -11.59 0.32
C SER A 73 7.68 -12.35 1.60
N GLN A 74 8.96 -12.45 1.88
CA GLN A 74 9.50 -12.99 3.12
C GLN A 74 10.58 -12.05 3.63
N LEU A 75 10.54 -11.79 4.93
CA LEU A 75 11.61 -11.14 5.67
C LEU A 75 11.95 -12.04 6.85
N ASP A 76 13.19 -12.49 6.88
CA ASP A 76 13.76 -13.33 7.92
C ASP A 76 15.00 -12.62 8.44
N GLY A 77 15.05 -12.31 9.72
CA GLY A 77 16.14 -11.53 10.26
C GLY A 77 16.20 -11.53 11.78
N GLY A 78 17.25 -10.92 12.29
CA GLY A 78 17.44 -10.79 13.71
C GLY A 78 18.58 -9.84 14.06
N ALA A 79 18.58 -9.39 15.30
CA ALA A 79 19.63 -8.55 15.86
C ALA A 79 20.11 -9.11 17.20
N THR A 80 21.40 -8.98 17.40
CA THR A 80 22.10 -9.36 18.64
C THR A 80 22.82 -8.13 19.17
N LEU A 81 22.72 -7.87 20.46
CA LEU A 81 23.45 -6.79 21.14
C LEU A 81 24.65 -7.36 21.89
N PHE A 82 25.72 -6.59 21.91
CA PHE A 82 26.95 -6.89 22.66
C PHE A 82 27.09 -5.91 23.83
N ASN A 83 27.50 -6.42 24.99
CA ASN A 83 27.88 -5.60 26.12
C ASN A 83 29.39 -5.24 26.07
N HIS A 84 29.86 -4.40 26.98
CA HIS A 84 31.28 -4.01 27.04
C HIS A 84 32.25 -5.18 27.31
N SER A 85 31.76 -6.31 27.83
CA SER A 85 32.52 -7.56 28.00
C SER A 85 32.50 -8.45 26.76
N MET A 86 31.95 -7.97 25.64
CA MET A 86 31.75 -8.73 24.37
C MET A 86 30.86 -9.95 24.51
N GLU A 87 30.00 -9.97 25.53
CA GLU A 87 28.96 -10.99 25.64
C GLU A 87 27.77 -10.58 24.78
N SER A 88 27.23 -11.52 24.00
CA SER A 88 26.14 -11.27 23.09
C SER A 88 24.81 -11.76 23.65
N THR A 89 23.74 -10.97 23.43
CA THR A 89 22.36 -11.33 23.77
C THR A 89 21.45 -11.10 22.59
N PRO A 90 20.51 -12.03 22.28
CA PRO A 90 19.49 -11.80 21.27
C PRO A 90 18.66 -10.56 21.62
N TYR A 91 18.48 -9.67 20.66
CA TYR A 91 17.68 -8.44 20.83
C TYR A 91 16.38 -8.46 20.01
N MET A 92 16.43 -9.00 18.81
CA MET A 92 15.26 -9.09 17.92
C MET A 92 15.32 -10.39 17.13
N ASP A 93 14.16 -11.00 16.92
CA ASP A 93 13.93 -12.12 16.00
C ASP A 93 12.69 -11.83 15.16
N LEU A 94 12.78 -12.01 13.85
CA LEU A 94 11.73 -11.71 12.90
C LEU A 94 11.65 -12.79 11.82
N ASP A 95 10.49 -13.46 11.71
CA ASP A 95 10.12 -14.31 10.56
C ASP A 95 8.74 -13.89 10.05
N SER A 96 8.70 -13.24 8.90
CA SER A 96 7.43 -12.87 8.29
C SER A 96 7.34 -13.33 6.84
N LYS A 97 6.17 -13.87 6.47
CA LYS A 97 5.85 -14.36 5.13
C LYS A 97 4.46 -13.92 4.74
N TYR A 98 4.36 -13.34 3.55
CA TYR A 98 3.10 -12.89 2.96
C TYR A 98 2.96 -13.43 1.55
N THR A 99 1.80 -14.00 1.25
CA THR A 99 1.43 -14.42 -0.10
C THR A 99 0.08 -13.84 -0.43
N ASN A 100 -0.02 -13.08 -1.52
CA ASN A 100 -1.29 -12.56 -1.97
C ASN A 100 -1.69 -13.20 -3.30
N LEU A 101 -2.92 -13.65 -3.40
CA LEU A 101 -3.57 -14.04 -4.65
C LEU A 101 -4.55 -12.94 -5.03
N ILE A 102 -4.37 -12.38 -6.22
CA ILE A 102 -5.06 -11.17 -6.65
C ILE A 102 -5.85 -11.47 -7.91
N PHE A 103 -7.14 -11.21 -7.87
CA PHE A 103 -8.00 -11.13 -9.04
C PHE A 103 -8.49 -9.70 -9.20
N THR A 104 -8.29 -9.11 -10.36
CA THR A 104 -8.83 -7.79 -10.66
C THR A 104 -9.46 -7.78 -12.05
N THR A 105 -10.58 -7.09 -12.17
CA THR A 105 -11.23 -6.85 -13.44
C THR A 105 -11.65 -5.40 -13.57
N THR A 106 -11.51 -4.85 -14.77
CA THR A 106 -11.85 -3.45 -15.07
C THR A 106 -12.55 -3.37 -16.40
N PHE A 107 -13.76 -2.85 -16.38
CA PHE A 107 -14.54 -2.54 -17.56
C PHE A 107 -14.43 -1.05 -17.85
N ASN A 108 -13.98 -0.69 -19.05
CA ASN A 108 -13.91 0.67 -19.53
C ASN A 108 -14.93 0.83 -20.66
N ARG A 109 -15.70 1.93 -20.61
CA ARG A 109 -16.66 2.25 -21.66
C ARG A 109 -16.66 3.74 -21.99
N LYS A 110 -16.55 4.04 -23.24
CA LYS A 110 -16.78 5.34 -23.82
C LYS A 110 -18.22 5.42 -24.33
N PHE A 111 -19.09 6.14 -23.65
CA PHE A 111 -20.49 6.31 -24.05
C PHE A 111 -20.65 7.37 -25.13
N SER A 112 -19.78 8.38 -25.09
CA SER A 112 -19.72 9.44 -26.11
C SER A 112 -18.33 10.08 -26.10
N ASN A 113 -18.09 11.04 -26.98
CA ASN A 113 -16.84 11.82 -26.97
C ASN A 113 -16.68 12.66 -25.70
N ARG A 114 -17.76 12.88 -24.94
CA ARG A 114 -17.76 13.66 -23.69
C ARG A 114 -17.97 12.83 -22.44
N PHE A 115 -18.32 11.52 -22.56
CA PHE A 115 -18.60 10.68 -21.41
C PHE A 115 -17.87 9.34 -21.48
N THR A 116 -16.98 9.12 -20.51
CA THR A 116 -16.31 7.84 -20.29
C THR A 116 -16.54 7.35 -18.86
N ASN A 117 -16.65 6.05 -18.71
CA ASN A 117 -16.80 5.40 -17.41
C ASN A 117 -15.82 4.24 -17.28
N LYS A 118 -15.36 4.03 -16.07
CA LYS A 118 -14.49 2.93 -15.68
C LYS A 118 -15.02 2.31 -14.39
N THR A 119 -15.38 1.02 -14.46
CA THR A 119 -15.82 0.23 -13.30
C THR A 119 -14.83 -0.90 -13.06
N GLY A 120 -14.45 -1.10 -11.83
CA GLY A 120 -13.50 -2.15 -11.48
C GLY A 120 -13.85 -2.85 -10.19
N PHE A 121 -13.35 -4.08 -10.11
CA PHE A 121 -13.45 -4.94 -8.94
C PHE A 121 -12.08 -5.57 -8.68
N THR A 122 -11.69 -5.68 -7.42
CA THR A 122 -10.47 -6.39 -6.99
C THR A 122 -10.79 -7.26 -5.78
N TYR A 123 -10.35 -8.50 -5.85
CA TYR A 123 -10.32 -9.44 -4.74
C TYR A 123 -8.87 -9.81 -4.46
N THR A 124 -8.41 -9.60 -3.25
CA THR A 124 -7.08 -9.99 -2.79
C THR A 124 -7.23 -10.93 -1.62
N ASN A 125 -6.82 -12.19 -1.77
CA ASN A 125 -6.69 -13.12 -0.66
C ASN A 125 -5.24 -13.07 -0.14
N MET A 126 -5.07 -12.74 1.13
CA MET A 126 -3.79 -12.51 1.80
C MET A 126 -3.52 -13.62 2.80
N PHE A 127 -2.55 -14.48 2.51
CA PHE A 127 -2.01 -15.45 3.46
C PHE A 127 -0.85 -14.79 4.19
N TYR A 128 -0.82 -14.92 5.49
CA TYR A 128 0.21 -14.35 6.34
C TYR A 128 0.70 -15.33 7.39
N LYS A 129 1.99 -15.25 7.67
CA LYS A 129 2.66 -15.75 8.85
C LYS A 129 3.62 -14.66 9.30
N MET A 130 3.54 -14.26 10.54
CA MET A 130 4.44 -13.30 11.14
C MET A 130 4.77 -13.70 12.56
N ASP A 131 6.01 -13.47 12.91
CA ASP A 131 6.55 -13.69 14.25
C ASP A 131 7.64 -12.62 14.46
N LEU A 132 7.37 -11.67 15.37
CA LEU A 132 8.31 -10.64 15.77
C LEU A 132 8.44 -10.67 17.28
N SER A 133 9.66 -10.89 17.73
CA SER A 133 10.01 -10.87 19.14
C SER A 133 11.14 -9.86 19.36
N ILE A 134 11.06 -9.08 20.43
CA ILE A 134 12.05 -8.05 20.79
C ILE A 134 12.31 -8.15 22.29
N ALA A 135 13.55 -8.02 22.71
CA ALA A 135 13.89 -7.89 24.12
C ALA A 135 13.47 -6.49 24.64
N PRO A 136 12.63 -6.39 25.68
CA PRO A 136 12.17 -5.10 26.22
C PRO A 136 13.34 -4.26 26.78
N TYR A 137 14.33 -4.91 27.35
CA TYR A 137 15.57 -4.31 27.81
C TYR A 137 16.75 -5.21 27.46
N GLU A 138 17.95 -4.65 27.52
CA GLU A 138 19.19 -5.39 27.30
C GLU A 138 19.30 -6.58 28.27
N ALA A 139 19.76 -7.71 27.74
CA ALA A 139 19.91 -8.99 28.44
C ALA A 139 18.61 -9.64 28.97
N GLU A 140 17.45 -9.07 28.65
CA GLU A 140 16.17 -9.74 28.92
C GLU A 140 15.79 -10.72 27.82
N PRO A 141 14.96 -11.73 28.11
CA PRO A 141 14.43 -12.64 27.11
C PRO A 141 13.60 -11.91 26.04
N LEU A 142 13.61 -12.43 24.82
CA LEU A 142 12.75 -11.95 23.76
C LEU A 142 11.27 -12.10 24.14
N GLU A 143 10.51 -11.02 23.96
CA GLU A 143 9.07 -11.03 24.14
C GLU A 143 8.35 -10.90 22.79
N ILE A 144 7.25 -11.61 22.64
CA ILE A 144 6.45 -11.55 21.41
C ILE A 144 5.75 -10.19 21.32
N VAL A 145 6.11 -9.43 20.29
CA VAL A 145 5.51 -8.12 19.97
C VAL A 145 4.36 -8.28 18.97
N SER A 146 4.54 -9.14 17.96
CA SER A 146 3.49 -9.42 16.99
C SER A 146 3.58 -10.87 16.54
N GLN A 147 2.46 -11.59 16.56
CA GLN A 147 2.41 -12.98 16.13
C GLN A 147 1.05 -13.32 15.55
N GLY A 148 1.08 -13.89 14.34
CA GLY A 148 -0.14 -14.33 13.68
C GLY A 148 0.12 -15.22 12.49
N LYS A 149 -0.83 -16.13 12.22
CA LYS A 149 -0.84 -16.98 11.04
C LYS A 149 -2.27 -17.19 10.58
N GLY A 150 -2.51 -17.04 9.29
CA GLY A 150 -3.84 -17.25 8.73
C GLY A 150 -3.98 -16.72 7.33
N ASN A 151 -5.23 -16.43 6.99
CA ASN A 151 -5.58 -15.73 5.76
C ASN A 151 -6.76 -14.79 6.00
N THR A 152 -6.82 -13.77 5.20
CA THR A 152 -7.93 -12.81 5.13
C THR A 152 -8.06 -12.27 3.72
N SER A 153 -9.14 -11.56 3.44
CA SER A 153 -9.35 -10.98 2.12
C SER A 153 -9.65 -9.49 2.20
N LEU A 154 -9.12 -8.76 1.23
CA LEU A 154 -9.51 -7.39 0.93
C LEU A 154 -10.31 -7.40 -0.37
N ILE A 155 -11.55 -6.96 -0.29
CA ILE A 155 -12.49 -6.88 -1.42
C ILE A 155 -12.71 -5.42 -1.72
N SER A 156 -12.55 -5.00 -2.97
CA SER A 156 -12.79 -3.62 -3.37
C SER A 156 -13.48 -3.50 -4.71
N ALA A 157 -14.27 -2.44 -4.86
CA ALA A 157 -14.93 -2.08 -6.10
C ALA A 157 -14.95 -0.57 -6.28
N TYR A 158 -14.93 -0.13 -7.53
CA TYR A 158 -15.02 1.29 -7.83
C TYR A 158 -15.79 1.57 -9.12
N ASN A 159 -16.35 2.75 -9.17
CA ASN A 159 -16.86 3.35 -10.40
C ASN A 159 -16.29 4.76 -10.52
N SER A 160 -15.85 5.12 -11.71
CA SER A 160 -15.28 6.45 -12.01
C SER A 160 -15.74 6.90 -13.37
N SER A 161 -16.26 8.12 -13.44
CA SER A 161 -16.80 8.75 -14.64
C SER A 161 -16.06 10.05 -14.94
N SER A 162 -15.81 10.32 -16.21
CA SER A 162 -15.32 11.59 -16.71
C SER A 162 -16.33 12.15 -17.71
N VAL A 163 -16.81 13.38 -17.45
CA VAL A 163 -17.86 14.03 -18.22
C VAL A 163 -17.37 15.41 -18.69
N GLY A 164 -17.26 15.60 -19.99
CA GLY A 164 -17.07 16.91 -20.61
C GLY A 164 -18.37 17.71 -20.56
N LEU A 165 -18.56 18.53 -19.54
CA LEU A 165 -19.76 19.37 -19.39
C LEU A 165 -19.88 20.38 -20.54
N THR A 166 -18.74 20.94 -20.92
CA THR A 166 -18.57 21.82 -22.09
C THR A 166 -17.22 21.51 -22.74
N GLU A 167 -16.82 22.27 -23.76
CA GLU A 167 -15.49 22.17 -24.36
C GLU A 167 -14.37 22.60 -23.39
N ARG A 168 -14.71 23.38 -22.36
CA ARG A 168 -13.77 23.95 -21.39
C ARG A 168 -13.87 23.33 -20.00
N TRP A 169 -14.97 22.66 -19.69
CA TRP A 169 -15.21 22.09 -18.35
C TRP A 169 -15.30 20.57 -18.40
N THR A 170 -14.52 19.93 -17.56
CA THR A 170 -14.56 18.46 -17.37
C THR A 170 -14.80 18.16 -15.89
N LEU A 171 -15.83 17.37 -15.61
CA LEU A 171 -16.11 16.81 -14.30
C LEU A 171 -15.63 15.37 -14.26
N ASN A 172 -14.83 15.05 -13.24
CA ASN A 172 -14.48 13.67 -12.88
C ASN A 172 -15.16 13.35 -11.56
N ALA A 173 -15.91 12.27 -11.49
CA ALA A 173 -16.56 11.82 -10.27
C ALA A 173 -16.41 10.31 -10.12
N GLY A 174 -16.21 9.84 -8.90
CA GLY A 174 -16.04 8.42 -8.63
C GLY A 174 -16.35 8.08 -7.18
N ILE A 175 -16.55 6.80 -6.97
CA ILE A 175 -16.71 6.19 -5.67
C ILE A 175 -15.87 4.92 -5.65
N TYR A 176 -15.17 4.69 -4.56
CA TYR A 176 -14.44 3.46 -4.28
C TYR A 176 -14.93 2.91 -2.95
N GLY A 177 -15.09 1.61 -2.86
CA GLY A 177 -15.45 0.94 -1.63
C GLY A 177 -14.55 -0.26 -1.39
N GLN A 178 -14.24 -0.55 -0.12
CA GLN A 178 -13.47 -1.71 0.27
C GLN A 178 -13.95 -2.32 1.58
N LEU A 179 -13.73 -3.63 1.72
CA LEU A 179 -14.07 -4.45 2.87
C LEU A 179 -12.87 -5.34 3.22
N LEU A 180 -12.42 -5.29 4.47
CA LEU A 180 -11.45 -6.21 5.04
C LEU A 180 -12.17 -7.31 5.83
N THR A 181 -12.01 -8.56 5.42
CA THR A 181 -12.73 -9.70 6.06
C THR A 181 -12.10 -10.11 7.41
N LEU A 182 -10.91 -9.63 7.74
CA LEU A 182 -10.26 -9.90 9.03
C LEU A 182 -11.14 -9.48 10.22
N ASN A 183 -11.78 -8.32 10.09
CA ASN A 183 -12.55 -7.68 11.14
C ASN A 183 -13.89 -7.08 10.63
N ASN A 184 -14.24 -7.36 9.37
CA ASN A 184 -15.44 -6.85 8.70
C ASN A 184 -15.55 -5.33 8.62
N LYS A 185 -14.41 -4.61 8.74
CA LYS A 185 -14.37 -3.17 8.53
C LYS A 185 -14.47 -2.84 7.05
N TRP A 186 -15.12 -1.72 6.75
CA TRP A 186 -15.33 -1.25 5.38
C TRP A 186 -15.14 0.26 5.27
N SER A 187 -14.87 0.73 4.07
CA SER A 187 -14.79 2.16 3.79
C SER A 187 -15.45 2.49 2.45
N VAL A 188 -15.94 3.73 2.35
CA VAL A 188 -16.45 4.32 1.10
C VAL A 188 -15.73 5.63 0.87
N GLU A 189 -15.21 5.81 -0.32
CA GLU A 189 -14.29 6.87 -0.69
C GLU A 189 -14.82 7.66 -1.89
N PRO A 190 -15.60 8.72 -1.67
CA PRO A 190 -16.00 9.62 -2.74
C PRO A 190 -14.82 10.42 -3.26
N ARG A 191 -14.81 10.66 -4.56
CA ARG A 191 -13.80 11.46 -5.26
C ARG A 191 -14.47 12.32 -6.32
N VAL A 192 -14.15 13.60 -6.35
CA VAL A 192 -14.66 14.52 -7.35
C VAL A 192 -13.57 15.51 -7.75
N GLY A 193 -13.54 15.86 -9.03
CA GLY A 193 -12.61 16.86 -9.54
C GLY A 193 -13.26 17.62 -10.69
N LEU A 194 -13.12 18.94 -10.68
CA LEU A 194 -13.59 19.83 -11.72
C LEU A 194 -12.37 20.49 -12.37
N LYS A 195 -12.24 20.34 -13.68
CA LYS A 195 -11.18 20.95 -14.48
C LYS A 195 -11.77 22.03 -15.40
N TRP A 196 -11.14 23.18 -15.44
CA TRP A 196 -11.50 24.30 -16.30
C TRP A 196 -10.32 24.70 -17.18
N GLN A 197 -10.50 24.58 -18.49
CA GLN A 197 -9.61 25.13 -19.51
C GLN A 197 -9.97 26.61 -19.77
N ALA A 198 -9.41 27.51 -18.96
CA ALA A 198 -9.76 28.94 -19.03
C ALA A 198 -9.36 29.58 -20.37
N THR A 199 -8.16 29.23 -20.85
CA THR A 199 -7.63 29.63 -22.17
C THR A 199 -6.88 28.43 -22.80
N PRO A 200 -6.47 28.51 -24.08
CA PRO A 200 -5.62 27.47 -24.68
C PRO A 200 -4.31 27.20 -23.91
N LYS A 201 -3.86 28.17 -23.08
CA LYS A 201 -2.61 28.06 -22.30
C LYS A 201 -2.83 27.86 -20.81
N ALA A 202 -4.00 28.21 -20.26
CA ALA A 202 -4.24 28.20 -18.82
C ALA A 202 -5.32 27.16 -18.42
N THR A 203 -5.01 26.33 -17.46
CA THR A 203 -5.89 25.30 -16.90
C THR A 203 -5.95 25.44 -15.39
N PHE A 204 -7.16 25.36 -14.82
CA PHE A 204 -7.40 25.28 -13.39
C PHE A 204 -8.10 23.97 -13.07
N ALA A 205 -7.85 23.40 -11.89
CA ALA A 205 -8.61 22.29 -11.37
C ALA A 205 -8.77 22.39 -9.86
N LEU A 206 -9.92 21.92 -9.38
CA LEU A 206 -10.21 21.70 -7.97
C LEU A 206 -10.57 20.20 -7.81
N ALA A 207 -9.97 19.55 -6.85
CA ALA A 207 -10.29 18.16 -6.54
C ALA A 207 -10.46 17.94 -5.03
N TYR A 208 -11.40 17.07 -4.71
CA TYR A 208 -11.59 16.48 -3.40
C TYR A 208 -11.56 14.96 -3.54
N GLY A 209 -10.91 14.29 -2.61
CA GLY A 209 -10.94 12.84 -2.55
C GLY A 209 -10.75 12.33 -1.14
N MET A 210 -11.53 11.31 -0.79
CA MET A 210 -11.31 10.49 0.38
C MET A 210 -10.56 9.22 -0.03
N TYR A 211 -9.61 8.80 0.78
CA TYR A 211 -8.78 7.62 0.60
C TYR A 211 -8.69 6.87 1.91
N SER A 212 -8.65 5.56 1.85
CA SER A 212 -8.40 4.75 3.03
C SER A 212 -7.48 3.58 2.71
N ARG A 213 -6.80 3.09 3.74
CA ARG A 213 -5.96 1.89 3.66
C ARG A 213 -6.10 1.07 4.92
N MET A 214 -6.01 -0.24 4.77
CA MET A 214 -5.76 -1.13 5.90
C MET A 214 -4.32 -0.93 6.41
N GLU A 215 -4.09 -1.23 7.67
CA GLU A 215 -2.74 -1.24 8.23
C GLU A 215 -1.94 -2.45 7.72
N LYS A 216 -0.64 -2.45 8.01
CA LYS A 216 0.17 -3.64 7.79
C LYS A 216 -0.34 -4.78 8.67
N MET A 217 -0.22 -6.00 8.20
CA MET A 217 -0.79 -7.16 8.89
C MET A 217 -0.21 -7.35 10.30
N ASP A 218 1.07 -7.04 10.51
CA ASP A 218 1.74 -7.07 11.80
C ASP A 218 1.11 -6.15 12.83
N VAL A 219 0.59 -4.99 12.43
CA VAL A 219 -0.10 -4.05 13.32
C VAL A 219 -1.38 -4.63 13.91
N TYR A 220 -2.15 -5.41 13.14
CA TYR A 220 -3.38 -6.06 13.63
C TYR A 220 -3.10 -7.14 14.68
N PHE A 221 -1.90 -7.72 14.68
CA PHE A 221 -1.53 -8.84 15.54
C PHE A 221 -0.52 -8.47 16.64
N VAL A 222 -0.42 -7.17 16.95
CA VAL A 222 0.35 -6.69 18.10
C VAL A 222 -0.19 -7.30 19.40
N LYS A 223 0.72 -7.77 20.25
CA LYS A 223 0.47 -8.30 21.59
C LYS A 223 1.15 -7.40 22.62
N THR A 224 0.58 -7.32 23.81
CA THR A 224 1.17 -6.60 24.95
C THR A 224 1.18 -7.48 26.18
N LYS A 225 2.07 -7.21 27.13
CA LYS A 225 2.10 -7.94 28.41
C LYS A 225 0.76 -7.94 29.15
N SER A 226 0.03 -6.82 29.06
CA SER A 226 -1.28 -6.68 29.72
C SER A 226 -2.39 -7.51 29.08
N THR A 227 -2.26 -7.87 27.80
CA THR A 227 -3.25 -8.64 27.05
C THR A 227 -2.89 -10.12 26.88
N GLY A 228 -1.66 -10.50 27.23
CA GLY A 228 -1.17 -11.86 27.07
C GLY A 228 -1.18 -12.26 25.58
N ASP A 229 -1.88 -13.36 25.27
CA ASP A 229 -1.97 -13.87 23.88
C ASP A 229 -2.98 -13.16 22.99
N GLN A 230 -3.74 -12.19 23.49
CA GLN A 230 -4.75 -11.50 22.70
C GLN A 230 -4.12 -10.37 21.89
N SER A 231 -4.50 -10.28 20.61
CA SER A 231 -4.10 -9.19 19.71
C SER A 231 -4.96 -7.95 19.97
N VAL A 232 -4.35 -6.87 20.43
CA VAL A 232 -5.04 -5.63 20.84
C VAL A 232 -5.65 -4.84 19.70
N ASN A 233 -5.06 -4.95 18.50
CA ASN A 233 -5.35 -4.10 17.34
C ASN A 233 -6.20 -4.80 16.27
N LYS A 234 -6.73 -6.00 16.55
CA LYS A 234 -7.45 -6.78 15.52
C LYS A 234 -8.66 -6.05 14.93
N ASP A 235 -9.30 -5.20 15.73
CA ASP A 235 -10.50 -4.44 15.34
C ASP A 235 -10.21 -3.03 14.79
N LEU A 236 -8.96 -2.67 14.52
CA LEU A 236 -8.62 -1.39 13.90
C LEU A 236 -9.39 -1.16 12.60
N ASP A 237 -9.87 0.06 12.45
CA ASP A 237 -10.50 0.52 11.21
C ASP A 237 -9.43 0.87 10.15
N PHE A 238 -9.86 1.22 8.96
CA PHE A 238 -9.00 1.78 7.93
C PHE A 238 -8.49 3.16 8.37
N THR A 239 -7.19 3.41 8.22
CA THR A 239 -6.68 4.78 8.24
C THR A 239 -7.23 5.54 7.05
N LYS A 240 -7.81 6.73 7.30
CA LYS A 240 -8.48 7.56 6.30
C LYS A 240 -7.75 8.87 6.08
N ALA A 241 -7.73 9.34 4.84
CA ALA A 241 -7.17 10.62 4.45
C ALA A 241 -8.16 11.37 3.55
N GLN A 242 -8.46 12.61 3.89
CA GLN A 242 -9.21 13.53 3.02
C GLN A 242 -8.23 14.51 2.38
N HIS A 243 -8.32 14.67 1.07
CA HIS A 243 -7.46 15.54 0.31
C HIS A 243 -8.30 16.60 -0.40
N ILE A 244 -7.88 17.85 -0.29
CA ILE A 244 -8.35 18.97 -1.12
C ILE A 244 -7.15 19.47 -1.89
N MET A 245 -7.26 19.56 -3.20
CA MET A 245 -6.18 19.97 -4.09
C MET A 245 -6.67 21.02 -5.08
N LEU A 246 -5.91 22.10 -5.20
CA LEU A 246 -6.03 23.05 -6.31
C LEU A 246 -4.89 22.79 -7.30
N SER A 247 -5.13 22.99 -8.57
CA SER A 247 -4.10 22.90 -9.60
C SER A 247 -4.23 24.08 -10.56
N PHE A 248 -3.11 24.73 -10.83
CA PHE A 248 -2.95 25.73 -11.88
C PHE A 248 -1.87 25.26 -12.84
N GLY A 249 -2.19 25.15 -14.12
CA GLY A 249 -1.27 24.84 -15.19
C GLY A 249 -1.20 25.96 -16.21
N TYR A 250 -0.01 26.36 -16.62
CA TYR A 250 0.18 27.40 -17.63
C TYR A 250 1.25 27.00 -18.64
N LYS A 251 0.89 26.97 -19.93
CA LYS A 251 1.81 26.73 -21.03
C LYS A 251 2.51 28.07 -21.39
N ILE A 252 3.75 28.24 -20.92
CA ILE A 252 4.56 29.42 -21.18
C ILE A 252 5.01 29.43 -22.65
N SER A 253 5.53 28.31 -23.14
CA SER A 253 5.93 28.11 -24.52
C SER A 253 5.73 26.65 -24.93
N ASP A 254 6.10 26.26 -26.16
CA ASP A 254 6.01 24.85 -26.59
C ASP A 254 7.01 23.93 -25.88
N ARG A 255 8.01 24.50 -25.18
CA ARG A 255 9.05 23.76 -24.46
C ARG A 255 8.97 23.95 -22.94
N MET A 256 8.09 24.86 -22.46
CA MET A 256 8.04 25.20 -21.03
C MET A 256 6.61 25.23 -20.52
N ASN A 257 6.34 24.46 -19.44
CA ASN A 257 5.07 24.46 -18.74
C ASN A 257 5.32 24.75 -17.26
N LEU A 258 4.45 25.56 -16.65
CA LEU A 258 4.40 25.81 -15.22
C LEU A 258 3.21 25.03 -14.65
N LYS A 259 3.41 24.34 -13.52
CA LYS A 259 2.33 23.70 -12.77
C LYS A 259 2.51 23.99 -11.28
N ILE A 260 1.42 24.42 -10.62
CA ILE A 260 1.38 24.73 -9.18
C ILE A 260 0.21 23.93 -8.60
N GLU A 261 0.47 23.14 -7.54
CA GLU A 261 -0.53 22.26 -6.93
C GLU A 261 -0.48 22.33 -5.40
N PRO A 262 -1.04 23.37 -4.77
CA PRO A 262 -1.23 23.36 -3.33
C PRO A 262 -2.28 22.31 -2.94
N TYR A 263 -2.05 21.64 -1.81
CA TYR A 263 -2.99 20.68 -1.26
C TYR A 263 -3.06 20.76 0.26
N ILE A 264 -4.17 20.30 0.81
CA ILE A 264 -4.38 20.09 2.25
C ILE A 264 -4.82 18.64 2.44
N GLN A 265 -4.28 18.00 3.46
CA GLN A 265 -4.61 16.63 3.84
C GLN A 265 -5.03 16.58 5.30
N PHE A 266 -6.14 15.89 5.57
CA PHE A 266 -6.62 15.57 6.91
C PHE A 266 -6.55 14.06 7.09
N LEU A 267 -5.85 13.62 8.14
CA LEU A 267 -5.74 12.21 8.51
C LEU A 267 -6.69 11.88 9.66
N HIS A 268 -7.35 10.72 9.57
CA HIS A 268 -8.29 10.21 10.56
C HIS A 268 -8.02 8.72 10.80
N ASP A 269 -8.40 8.27 11.99
CA ASP A 269 -8.32 6.86 12.40
C ASP A 269 -6.88 6.30 12.24
N VAL A 270 -5.86 7.13 12.48
CA VAL A 270 -4.46 6.72 12.46
C VAL A 270 -4.16 6.01 13.78
N PRO A 271 -3.68 4.75 13.75
CA PRO A 271 -3.26 4.07 14.96
C PRO A 271 -2.13 4.84 15.64
N VAL A 272 -2.28 5.06 16.95
CA VAL A 272 -1.26 5.67 17.81
C VAL A 272 -1.01 4.76 19.00
N MET A 273 0.21 4.79 19.55
CA MET A 273 0.48 4.11 20.80
C MET A 273 -0.23 4.88 21.94
N ALA A 274 -1.04 4.15 22.73
CA ALA A 274 -1.81 4.75 23.83
C ALA A 274 -0.91 5.28 24.96
N ASP A 275 0.33 4.82 25.03
CA ASP A 275 1.27 5.10 26.11
C ASP A 275 2.62 5.57 25.52
N SER A 276 2.58 6.73 24.86
CA SER A 276 3.80 7.45 24.51
C SER A 276 4.13 8.45 25.63
N SER A 277 4.65 7.95 26.73
CA SER A 277 5.41 8.81 27.65
C SER A 277 6.76 9.10 26.98
N TYR A 278 6.94 10.31 26.50
CA TYR A 278 8.22 10.87 26.11
C TYR A 278 9.04 11.22 27.37
#